data_76159df46b2d12c20476890a3abb2022
#
_entry.id   76159df46b2d12c20476890a3abb2022
#
_cell.length_a   1.000
_cell.length_b   1.000
_cell.length_c   1.000
_cell.angle_alpha   90.00
_cell.angle_beta   90.00
_cell.angle_gamma   90.00
#
_symmetry.space_group_name_H-M   'P 1'
#
loop_
_entity.id
_entity.type
_entity.pdbx_description
1 polymer ?
#
loop_
_entity_poly.entity_id
_entity_poly.type
_entity_poly.pdbx_seq_one_letter_code
_entity_poly.pdbx_strand_id
1 'polypeptide(L)'
;MGVGSVQPHPRPLSIRGMDDRAPSPPMPPGWPARIRAVAAGELTPAEPRRAATVVLLRDTADGPEAYLLRRRTSMAFAAGMYAYPGGGVDPRDADAEIAWAGPSPEEWGERLGLDARTAQAVVCAAVRETFEEAGVLLAGPDAGATAEARDWSAERAALEARELSFAEFLYKHGLVLRSDLLGGWARWITPEFEERRFDTWFFVAAMPAGQLAADQVGEADRVAWLAPAEAVAGYAEGRYGMLPPTVTVLRELLPVRTAAEALEAAGRRTVAPVLGRAEVAGDRMTVRWPGYDELTIDGDFPA
;
A
#
# COMPACT_ATOMS: atom_id res chain seq x y z
N MET A 1 29.18 14.50 -22.01
CA MET A 1 28.08 13.55 -22.26
C MET A 1 28.39 12.27 -21.47
N GLY A 2 27.90 12.17 -20.27
CA GLY A 2 28.06 11.01 -19.38
C GLY A 2 26.74 10.28 -19.28
N VAL A 3 26.71 9.08 -19.84
CA VAL A 3 25.56 8.18 -19.74
C VAL A 3 25.53 7.66 -18.31
N GLY A 4 24.56 8.12 -17.51
CA GLY A 4 24.33 7.61 -16.16
C GLY A 4 23.94 6.13 -16.23
N SER A 5 24.78 5.26 -15.67
CA SER A 5 24.48 3.84 -15.51
C SER A 5 23.33 3.67 -14.54
N VAL A 6 22.17 3.24 -15.06
CA VAL A 6 21.07 2.75 -14.25
C VAL A 6 21.56 1.52 -13.49
N GLN A 7 21.66 1.62 -12.17
CA GLN A 7 21.97 0.47 -11.31
C GLN A 7 20.85 -0.55 -11.45
N PRO A 8 21.14 -1.82 -11.69
CA PRO A 8 20.12 -2.87 -11.76
C PRO A 8 19.50 -3.05 -10.37
N HIS A 9 18.17 -3.20 -10.33
CA HIS A 9 17.44 -3.61 -9.14
C HIS A 9 18.09 -4.84 -8.51
N PRO A 10 18.14 -4.96 -7.17
CA PRO A 10 18.65 -6.17 -6.53
C PRO A 10 17.86 -7.37 -7.08
N ARG A 11 18.57 -8.38 -7.56
CA ARG A 11 17.95 -9.60 -8.08
C ARG A 11 17.08 -10.22 -6.97
N PRO A 12 15.84 -10.64 -7.29
CA PRO A 12 15.03 -11.35 -6.33
C PRO A 12 15.80 -12.57 -5.83
N LEU A 13 15.81 -12.76 -4.51
CA LEU A 13 16.36 -13.96 -3.89
C LEU A 13 15.53 -15.15 -4.38
N SER A 14 16.09 -15.93 -5.31
CA SER A 14 15.47 -17.16 -5.78
C SER A 14 15.54 -18.19 -4.65
N ILE A 15 14.49 -18.28 -3.86
CA ILE A 15 14.26 -19.39 -2.95
C ILE A 15 13.83 -20.57 -3.82
N ARG A 16 14.80 -21.37 -4.28
CA ARG A 16 14.51 -22.62 -4.97
C ARG A 16 13.90 -23.59 -3.97
N GLY A 17 12.64 -23.98 -4.17
CA GLY A 17 12.07 -25.16 -3.52
C GLY A 17 10.69 -25.04 -2.88
N MET A 18 9.98 -23.95 -3.00
CA MET A 18 8.55 -23.91 -2.65
C MET A 18 7.75 -23.80 -3.93
N ASP A 19 6.82 -24.72 -4.10
CA ASP A 19 5.83 -24.68 -5.20
C ASP A 19 4.88 -23.49 -4.88
N ASP A 20 5.18 -22.32 -5.44
CA ASP A 20 4.62 -21.01 -5.11
C ASP A 20 3.18 -20.81 -5.66
N ARG A 21 2.44 -21.90 -5.86
CA ARG A 21 1.04 -21.83 -6.27
C ARG A 21 0.11 -21.63 -5.09
N ALA A 22 0.14 -20.39 -4.54
CA ALA A 22 -1.01 -19.96 -3.75
C ALA A 22 -2.29 -20.10 -4.61
N PRO A 23 -3.43 -20.49 -4.02
CA PRO A 23 -4.68 -20.54 -4.76
C PRO A 23 -4.93 -19.15 -5.34
N SER A 24 -4.90 -19.04 -6.66
CA SER A 24 -5.22 -17.79 -7.36
C SER A 24 -6.63 -17.37 -6.95
N PRO A 25 -6.86 -16.09 -6.63
CA PRO A 25 -8.22 -15.63 -6.38
C PRO A 25 -9.09 -15.96 -7.59
N PRO A 26 -10.38 -16.24 -7.39
CA PRO A 26 -11.28 -16.54 -8.49
C PRO A 26 -11.23 -15.40 -9.50
N MET A 27 -10.89 -15.72 -10.71
CA MET A 27 -10.77 -14.76 -11.82
C MET A 27 -12.14 -14.18 -12.17
N PRO A 28 -12.30 -12.85 -12.21
CA PRO A 28 -13.52 -12.26 -12.74
C PRO A 28 -13.76 -12.72 -14.19
N PRO A 29 -14.96 -13.21 -14.54
CA PRO A 29 -15.23 -13.84 -15.83
C PRO A 29 -14.99 -12.90 -17.03
N GLY A 30 -14.99 -11.58 -16.86
CA GLY A 30 -14.74 -10.60 -17.92
C GLY A 30 -13.26 -10.33 -18.22
N TRP A 31 -12.31 -10.82 -17.43
CA TRP A 31 -10.88 -10.48 -17.61
C TRP A 31 -10.33 -10.87 -18.99
N PRO A 32 -10.52 -12.09 -19.51
CA PRO A 32 -9.93 -12.49 -20.80
C PRO A 32 -10.39 -11.59 -21.95
N ALA A 33 -11.69 -11.27 -22.01
CA ALA A 33 -12.23 -10.39 -23.05
C ALA A 33 -11.66 -8.98 -22.95
N ARG A 34 -11.56 -8.42 -21.72
CA ARG A 34 -11.00 -7.09 -21.50
C ARG A 34 -9.50 -7.03 -21.82
N ILE A 35 -8.73 -8.06 -21.49
CA ILE A 35 -7.30 -8.13 -21.83
C ILE A 35 -7.12 -8.08 -23.35
N ARG A 36 -7.92 -8.88 -24.09
CA ARG A 36 -7.87 -8.86 -25.55
C ARG A 36 -8.29 -7.50 -26.13
N ALA A 37 -9.35 -6.91 -25.62
CA ALA A 37 -9.84 -5.60 -26.07
C ALA A 37 -8.82 -4.47 -25.81
N VAL A 38 -8.11 -4.48 -24.68
CA VAL A 38 -7.01 -3.56 -24.42
C VAL A 38 -5.86 -3.79 -25.39
N ALA A 39 -5.46 -5.05 -25.61
CA ALA A 39 -4.38 -5.40 -26.52
C ALA A 39 -4.70 -5.03 -27.99
N ALA A 40 -5.97 -5.10 -28.40
CA ALA A 40 -6.45 -4.71 -29.72
C ALA A 40 -6.65 -3.18 -29.86
N GLY A 41 -6.56 -2.41 -28.79
CA GLY A 41 -6.86 -0.97 -28.79
C GLY A 41 -8.37 -0.66 -28.87
N GLU A 42 -9.22 -1.63 -28.65
CA GLU A 42 -10.69 -1.50 -28.65
C GLU A 42 -11.26 -1.01 -27.32
N LEU A 43 -10.50 -1.17 -26.23
CA LEU A 43 -10.84 -0.70 -24.91
C LEU A 43 -9.80 0.34 -24.43
N THR A 44 -10.26 1.55 -24.13
CA THR A 44 -9.44 2.54 -23.48
C THR A 44 -9.42 2.24 -21.97
N PRO A 45 -8.23 2.03 -21.35
CA PRO A 45 -8.12 1.79 -19.91
C PRO A 45 -8.68 2.96 -19.09
N ALA A 46 -9.34 2.66 -17.98
CA ALA A 46 -9.76 3.68 -17.03
C ALA A 46 -8.54 4.38 -16.43
N GLU A 47 -8.66 5.69 -16.18
CA GLU A 47 -7.61 6.43 -15.45
C GLU A 47 -7.48 5.91 -14.01
N PRO A 48 -6.26 5.59 -13.54
CA PRO A 48 -6.07 5.10 -12.20
C PRO A 48 -6.25 6.23 -11.17
N ARG A 49 -7.02 5.97 -10.12
CA ARG A 49 -7.19 6.88 -8.99
C ARG A 49 -5.99 6.76 -8.07
N ARG A 50 -5.49 7.90 -7.58
CA ARG A 50 -4.38 7.90 -6.61
C ARG A 50 -4.84 7.33 -5.29
N ALA A 51 -3.96 6.53 -4.68
CA ALA A 51 -4.17 5.93 -3.38
C ALA A 51 -2.84 5.86 -2.61
N ALA A 52 -2.94 5.77 -1.29
CA ALA A 52 -1.79 5.60 -0.41
C ALA A 52 -2.05 4.47 0.59
N THR A 53 -1.02 3.72 0.91
CA THR A 53 -1.08 2.55 1.79
C THR A 53 0.15 2.52 2.69
N VAL A 54 -0.03 2.20 3.97
CA VAL A 54 1.06 2.19 4.95
C VAL A 54 1.24 0.80 5.54
N VAL A 55 2.42 0.25 5.37
CA VAL A 55 2.90 -0.94 6.08
C VAL A 55 3.34 -0.50 7.47
N LEU A 56 2.44 -0.54 8.41
CA LEU A 56 2.74 -0.20 9.81
C LEU A 56 3.46 -1.38 10.46
N LEU A 57 4.65 -1.11 11.00
CA LEU A 57 5.53 -2.12 11.60
C LEU A 57 5.68 -1.88 13.09
N ARG A 58 5.64 -2.95 13.87
CA ARG A 58 6.07 -2.94 15.27
C ARG A 58 7.19 -3.95 15.49
N ASP A 59 8.13 -3.61 16.35
CA ASP A 59 9.21 -4.52 16.71
C ASP A 59 8.77 -5.45 17.84
N THR A 60 9.17 -6.73 17.72
CA THR A 60 9.02 -7.77 18.74
C THR A 60 10.37 -8.40 19.02
N ALA A 61 10.43 -9.32 20.00
CA ALA A 61 11.66 -10.06 20.30
C ALA A 61 12.13 -10.94 19.11
N ASP A 62 11.20 -11.35 18.25
CA ASP A 62 11.45 -12.25 17.13
C ASP A 62 11.60 -11.51 15.78
N GLY A 63 11.53 -10.18 15.79
CA GLY A 63 11.62 -9.32 14.60
C GLY A 63 10.38 -8.46 14.40
N PRO A 64 10.29 -7.74 13.26
CA PRO A 64 9.18 -6.85 12.99
C PRO A 64 7.93 -7.63 12.60
N GLU A 65 6.77 -7.14 13.02
CA GLU A 65 5.46 -7.57 12.58
C GLU A 65 4.77 -6.44 11.82
N ALA A 66 4.06 -6.78 10.74
CA ALA A 66 3.24 -5.85 9.96
C ALA A 66 1.77 -5.92 10.40
N TYR A 67 1.13 -4.76 10.54
CA TYR A 67 -0.30 -4.66 10.77
C TYR A 67 -1.06 -4.92 9.48
N LEU A 68 -1.95 -5.89 9.50
CA LEU A 68 -2.80 -6.28 8.37
C LEU A 68 -4.26 -6.31 8.82
N LEU A 69 -5.13 -5.84 7.95
CA LEU A 69 -6.58 -5.91 8.14
C LEU A 69 -7.21 -6.79 7.06
N ARG A 70 -8.13 -7.65 7.44
CA ARG A 70 -8.91 -8.45 6.51
C ARG A 70 -10.16 -7.68 6.12
N ARG A 71 -10.27 -7.34 4.84
CA ARG A 71 -11.41 -6.63 4.28
C ARG A 71 -12.69 -7.46 4.42
N ARG A 72 -13.80 -6.82 4.76
CA ARG A 72 -15.09 -7.51 4.88
C ARG A 72 -15.46 -8.21 3.58
N THR A 73 -16.05 -9.39 3.68
CA THR A 73 -16.49 -10.17 2.50
C THR A 73 -17.61 -9.48 1.71
N SER A 74 -18.26 -8.48 2.29
CA SER A 74 -19.27 -7.64 1.62
C SER A 74 -18.69 -6.54 0.74
N MET A 75 -17.36 -6.31 0.77
CA MET A 75 -16.74 -5.25 -0.03
C MET A 75 -16.68 -5.62 -1.51
N ALA A 76 -16.88 -4.61 -2.37
CA ALA A 76 -16.90 -4.79 -3.83
C ALA A 76 -15.51 -5.11 -4.44
N PHE A 77 -14.41 -4.84 -3.70
CA PHE A 77 -13.04 -5.06 -4.17
C PHE A 77 -12.22 -5.76 -3.09
N ALA A 78 -11.46 -6.80 -3.49
CA ALA A 78 -10.58 -7.58 -2.62
C ALA A 78 -11.28 -8.11 -1.34
N ALA A 79 -12.54 -8.56 -1.48
CA ALA A 79 -13.35 -9.09 -0.39
C ALA A 79 -12.65 -10.27 0.33
N GLY A 80 -12.56 -10.22 1.65
CA GLY A 80 -11.93 -11.26 2.47
C GLY A 80 -10.40 -11.33 2.38
N MET A 81 -9.77 -10.45 1.61
CA MET A 81 -8.31 -10.40 1.49
C MET A 81 -7.69 -9.54 2.59
N TYR A 82 -6.48 -9.91 2.98
CA TYR A 82 -5.65 -9.11 3.86
C TYR A 82 -4.97 -7.99 3.07
N ALA A 83 -4.99 -6.79 3.65
CA ALA A 83 -4.37 -5.58 3.11
C ALA A 83 -3.75 -4.77 4.26
N TYR A 84 -2.89 -3.85 3.92
CA TYR A 84 -2.43 -2.82 4.85
C TYR A 84 -3.45 -1.68 4.93
N PRO A 85 -3.43 -0.86 5.99
CA PRO A 85 -4.20 0.38 6.05
C PRO A 85 -3.94 1.26 4.83
N GLY A 86 -4.99 1.77 4.22
CA GLY A 86 -4.84 2.63 3.07
C GLY A 86 -6.11 2.80 2.25
N GLY A 87 -6.14 3.90 1.50
CA GLY A 87 -7.28 4.25 0.66
C GLY A 87 -6.98 5.32 -0.36
N GLY A 88 -8.05 5.90 -0.91
CA GLY A 88 -7.95 6.90 -1.96
C GLY A 88 -7.48 8.26 -1.45
N VAL A 89 -6.72 8.96 -2.27
CA VAL A 89 -6.38 10.37 -2.02
C VAL A 89 -7.65 11.22 -2.18
N ASP A 90 -8.02 11.94 -1.12
CA ASP A 90 -9.10 12.93 -1.15
C ASP A 90 -8.56 14.28 -1.68
N PRO A 91 -9.32 15.05 -2.48
CA PRO A 91 -8.89 16.39 -2.89
C PRO A 91 -8.51 17.31 -1.72
N ARG A 92 -9.10 17.12 -0.55
CA ARG A 92 -8.80 17.87 0.69
C ARG A 92 -7.44 17.51 1.30
N ASP A 93 -6.83 16.36 0.94
CA ASP A 93 -5.48 15.99 1.37
C ASP A 93 -4.41 16.91 0.75
N ALA A 94 -4.75 17.68 -0.31
CA ALA A 94 -3.90 18.70 -0.91
C ALA A 94 -4.11 20.12 -0.33
N ASP A 95 -4.75 20.23 0.85
CA ASP A 95 -4.95 21.52 1.51
C ASP A 95 -3.61 22.12 1.92
N ALA A 96 -3.37 23.36 1.49
CA ALA A 96 -2.12 24.07 1.76
C ALA A 96 -1.94 24.49 3.24
N GLU A 97 -3.02 24.43 4.04
CA GLU A 97 -3.00 24.81 5.46
C GLU A 97 -2.60 23.65 6.38
N ILE A 98 -2.32 22.46 5.84
CA ILE A 98 -1.83 21.32 6.64
C ILE A 98 -0.48 21.69 7.26
N ALA A 99 -0.46 21.78 8.60
CA ALA A 99 0.78 21.94 9.34
C ALA A 99 1.66 20.68 9.16
N TRP A 100 2.93 20.89 8.80
CA TRP A 100 3.81 19.85 8.31
C TRP A 100 5.17 19.84 9.01
N ALA A 101 5.69 18.66 9.32
CA ALA A 101 7.03 18.44 9.81
C ALA A 101 7.70 17.27 9.08
N GLY A 102 9.04 17.32 8.99
CA GLY A 102 9.82 16.36 8.23
C GLY A 102 10.08 16.82 6.79
N PRO A 103 10.43 15.91 5.87
CA PRO A 103 10.68 16.23 4.47
C PRO A 103 9.51 16.99 3.84
N SER A 104 9.84 18.07 3.11
CA SER A 104 8.84 18.94 2.51
C SER A 104 8.04 18.24 1.40
N PRO A 105 6.89 18.79 0.97
CA PRO A 105 6.17 18.29 -0.19
C PRO A 105 7.01 18.22 -1.47
N GLU A 106 7.97 19.16 -1.66
CA GLU A 106 8.91 19.16 -2.77
C GLU A 106 9.87 17.96 -2.69
N GLU A 107 10.48 17.73 -1.52
CA GLU A 107 11.35 16.58 -1.29
C GLU A 107 10.61 15.25 -1.47
N TRP A 108 9.37 15.17 -1.03
CA TRP A 108 8.51 14.01 -1.29
C TRP A 108 8.18 13.88 -2.78
N GLY A 109 7.97 15.00 -3.47
CA GLY A 109 7.78 15.02 -4.93
C GLY A 109 8.94 14.37 -5.68
N GLU A 110 10.17 14.72 -5.32
CA GLU A 110 11.39 14.12 -5.89
C GLU A 110 11.47 12.61 -5.61
N ARG A 111 11.16 12.18 -4.38
CA ARG A 111 11.21 10.76 -3.96
C ARG A 111 10.15 9.89 -4.64
N LEU A 112 8.95 10.44 -4.85
CA LEU A 112 7.78 9.71 -5.35
C LEU A 112 7.56 9.88 -6.86
N GLY A 113 8.31 10.76 -7.52
CA GLY A 113 8.15 11.09 -8.94
C GLY A 113 6.85 11.86 -9.21
N LEU A 114 6.54 12.86 -8.36
CA LEU A 114 5.32 13.66 -8.37
C LEU A 114 5.64 15.16 -8.28
N ASP A 115 4.70 16.00 -8.67
CA ASP A 115 4.73 17.42 -8.26
C ASP A 115 4.47 17.54 -6.75
N ALA A 116 4.93 18.66 -6.15
CA ALA A 116 4.85 18.87 -4.71
C ALA A 116 3.43 18.79 -4.15
N ARG A 117 2.44 19.37 -4.84
CA ARG A 117 1.04 19.34 -4.40
C ARG A 117 0.47 17.92 -4.40
N THR A 118 0.77 17.15 -5.43
CA THR A 118 0.35 15.75 -5.51
C THR A 118 1.07 14.89 -4.47
N ALA A 119 2.36 15.13 -4.24
CA ALA A 119 3.12 14.43 -3.20
C ALA A 119 2.57 14.72 -1.79
N GLN A 120 2.26 15.99 -1.50
CA GLN A 120 1.58 16.38 -0.25
C GLN A 120 0.29 15.59 -0.06
N ALA A 121 -0.57 15.54 -1.07
CA ALA A 121 -1.84 14.84 -1.00
C ALA A 121 -1.66 13.33 -0.76
N VAL A 122 -0.71 12.69 -1.43
CA VAL A 122 -0.42 11.25 -1.26
C VAL A 122 0.11 10.96 0.14
N VAL A 123 1.02 11.78 0.67
CA VAL A 123 1.58 11.61 2.02
C VAL A 123 0.51 11.90 3.09
N CYS A 124 -0.32 12.94 2.89
CA CYS A 124 -1.44 13.23 3.77
C CYS A 124 -2.45 12.08 3.81
N ALA A 125 -2.82 11.53 2.63
CA ALA A 125 -3.70 10.37 2.55
C ALA A 125 -3.11 9.16 3.28
N ALA A 126 -1.79 8.90 3.16
CA ALA A 126 -1.13 7.81 3.88
C ALA A 126 -1.32 7.94 5.40
N VAL A 127 -1.11 9.14 5.94
CA VAL A 127 -1.27 9.41 7.39
C VAL A 127 -2.73 9.33 7.81
N ARG A 128 -3.63 9.94 7.05
CA ARG A 128 -5.08 9.95 7.32
C ARG A 128 -5.67 8.54 7.32
N GLU A 129 -5.42 7.77 6.29
CA GLU A 129 -5.93 6.39 6.15
C GLU A 129 -5.37 5.47 7.25
N THR A 130 -4.09 5.65 7.63
CA THR A 130 -3.51 4.91 8.77
C THR A 130 -4.24 5.26 10.06
N PHE A 131 -4.59 6.52 10.26
CA PHE A 131 -5.34 6.93 11.43
C PHE A 131 -6.78 6.42 11.39
N GLU A 132 -7.48 6.54 10.27
CA GLU A 132 -8.85 6.03 10.10
C GLU A 132 -8.91 4.51 10.30
N GLU A 133 -8.03 3.74 9.65
CA GLU A 133 -8.11 2.28 9.60
C GLU A 133 -7.32 1.55 10.71
N ALA A 134 -6.26 2.14 11.25
CA ALA A 134 -5.47 1.52 12.32
C ALA A 134 -5.55 2.26 13.66
N GLY A 135 -6.14 3.46 13.70
CA GLY A 135 -6.16 4.30 14.90
C GLY A 135 -4.80 4.87 15.28
N VAL A 136 -3.80 4.71 14.44
CA VAL A 136 -2.42 5.15 14.66
C VAL A 136 -2.20 6.48 13.97
N LEU A 137 -1.86 7.50 14.75
CA LEU A 137 -1.70 8.87 14.30
C LEU A 137 -0.23 9.22 14.08
N LEU A 138 0.18 9.32 12.82
CA LEU A 138 1.52 9.77 12.41
C LEU A 138 1.57 11.30 12.35
N ALA A 139 1.23 11.93 13.49
CA ALA A 139 1.24 13.37 13.70
C ALA A 139 1.64 13.65 15.16
N GLY A 140 1.95 14.89 15.48
CA GLY A 140 2.33 15.28 16.83
C GLY A 140 2.20 16.77 17.08
N PRO A 141 2.45 17.24 18.28
CA PRO A 141 2.41 18.68 18.61
C PRO A 141 3.52 19.46 17.87
N ASP A 142 4.61 18.80 17.52
CA ASP A 142 5.76 19.37 16.82
C ASP A 142 6.60 18.29 16.12
N ALA A 143 7.75 18.66 15.57
CA ALA A 143 8.67 17.75 14.90
C ALA A 143 9.40 16.76 15.83
N GLY A 144 9.36 16.96 17.14
CA GLY A 144 10.09 16.15 18.13
C GLY A 144 9.25 15.06 18.80
N ALA A 145 7.93 15.17 18.72
CA ALA A 145 7.01 14.28 19.43
C ALA A 145 5.91 13.72 18.53
N THR A 146 5.37 12.58 18.91
CA THR A 146 4.13 12.02 18.33
C THR A 146 2.95 12.33 19.26
N ALA A 147 1.74 12.33 18.71
CA ALA A 147 0.53 12.52 19.50
C ALA A 147 0.41 11.42 20.57
N GLU A 148 -0.02 11.81 21.77
CA GLU A 148 -0.30 10.86 22.83
C GLU A 148 -1.50 9.98 22.48
N ALA A 149 -1.47 8.75 22.99
CA ALA A 149 -2.62 7.85 22.88
C ALA A 149 -3.82 8.40 23.64
N ARG A 150 -4.93 8.55 22.95
CA ARG A 150 -6.22 8.91 23.54
C ARG A 150 -7.35 8.32 22.70
N ASP A 151 -8.56 8.39 23.23
CA ASP A 151 -9.73 8.00 22.44
C ASP A 151 -10.02 9.04 21.36
N TRP A 152 -9.88 8.62 20.12
CA TRP A 152 -10.14 9.37 18.90
C TRP A 152 -11.33 8.84 18.12
N SER A 153 -12.17 8.00 18.71
CA SER A 153 -13.24 7.29 18.01
C SER A 153 -14.22 8.25 17.30
N ALA A 154 -14.55 9.37 17.93
CA ALA A 154 -15.44 10.37 17.35
C ALA A 154 -14.83 11.09 16.14
N GLU A 155 -13.56 11.49 16.25
CA GLU A 155 -12.83 12.15 15.16
C GLU A 155 -12.61 11.19 13.98
N ARG A 156 -12.25 9.93 14.26
CA ARG A 156 -12.11 8.90 13.23
C ARG A 156 -13.41 8.67 12.48
N ALA A 157 -14.52 8.53 13.20
CA ALA A 157 -15.84 8.38 12.59
C ALA A 157 -16.22 9.60 11.71
N ALA A 158 -15.90 10.82 12.13
CA ALA A 158 -16.15 12.03 11.35
C ALA A 158 -15.27 12.13 10.09
N LEU A 159 -14.00 11.66 10.16
CA LEU A 159 -13.10 11.56 9.00
C LEU A 159 -13.62 10.52 8.00
N GLU A 160 -13.93 9.30 8.44
CA GLU A 160 -14.52 8.22 7.63
C GLU A 160 -15.83 8.66 6.94
N ALA A 161 -16.69 9.40 7.67
CA ALA A 161 -17.92 9.98 7.15
C ALA A 161 -17.69 11.21 6.24
N ARG A 162 -16.46 11.71 6.11
CA ARG A 162 -16.08 12.94 5.40
C ARG A 162 -16.74 14.21 5.93
N GLU A 163 -17.19 14.20 7.17
CA GLU A 163 -17.74 15.35 7.90
C GLU A 163 -16.64 16.27 8.40
N LEU A 164 -15.42 15.75 8.58
CA LEU A 164 -14.21 16.44 8.99
C LEU A 164 -13.11 16.19 7.96
N SER A 165 -12.35 17.20 7.56
CA SER A 165 -11.11 17.00 6.80
C SER A 165 -9.93 16.72 7.75
N PHE A 166 -8.88 16.07 7.23
CA PHE A 166 -7.70 15.81 8.05
C PHE A 166 -6.95 17.10 8.43
N ALA A 167 -6.97 18.10 7.55
CA ALA A 167 -6.44 19.44 7.84
C ALA A 167 -7.16 20.11 9.03
N GLU A 168 -8.50 20.11 9.02
CA GLU A 168 -9.31 20.64 10.13
C GLU A 168 -9.07 19.86 11.43
N PHE A 169 -8.94 18.54 11.35
CA PHE A 169 -8.59 17.69 12.50
C PHE A 169 -7.26 18.11 13.11
N LEU A 170 -6.20 18.21 12.31
CA LEU A 170 -4.87 18.60 12.78
C LEU A 170 -4.90 20.01 13.40
N TYR A 171 -5.54 20.96 12.72
CA TYR A 171 -5.68 22.33 13.20
C TYR A 171 -6.42 22.39 14.54
N LYS A 172 -7.58 21.75 14.66
CA LYS A 172 -8.40 21.69 15.87
C LYS A 172 -7.63 21.19 17.09
N HIS A 173 -6.71 20.24 16.86
CA HIS A 173 -5.97 19.60 17.94
C HIS A 173 -4.54 20.14 18.12
N GLY A 174 -4.14 21.16 17.34
CA GLY A 174 -2.80 21.75 17.41
C GLY A 174 -1.71 20.76 17.02
N LEU A 175 -1.98 19.92 16.01
CA LEU A 175 -1.08 18.88 15.56
C LEU A 175 -0.46 19.23 14.19
N VAL A 176 0.74 18.72 13.95
CA VAL A 176 1.43 18.76 12.67
C VAL A 176 1.57 17.34 12.11
N LEU A 177 1.37 17.17 10.81
CA LEU A 177 1.63 15.92 10.11
C LEU A 177 3.14 15.63 10.16
N ARG A 178 3.53 14.41 10.56
CA ARG A 178 4.91 13.96 10.71
C ARG A 178 5.32 13.10 9.51
N SER A 179 5.65 13.76 8.40
CA SER A 179 6.07 13.06 7.16
C SER A 179 7.39 12.30 7.31
N ASP A 180 8.21 12.68 8.29
CA ASP A 180 9.47 12.01 8.65
C ASP A 180 9.26 10.62 9.27
N LEU A 181 8.06 10.28 9.70
CA LEU A 181 7.72 8.94 10.20
C LEU A 181 7.40 7.95 9.06
N LEU A 182 7.37 8.43 7.81
CA LEU A 182 7.10 7.61 6.62
C LEU A 182 8.37 7.36 5.81
N GLY A 183 8.45 6.18 5.23
CA GLY A 183 9.45 5.84 4.20
C GLY A 183 8.76 5.37 2.93
N GLY A 184 9.04 5.99 1.77
CA GLY A 184 8.49 5.57 0.48
C GLY A 184 9.05 4.18 0.10
N TRP A 185 8.16 3.20 -0.16
CA TRP A 185 8.59 1.81 -0.37
C TRP A 185 8.39 1.32 -1.78
N ALA A 186 7.20 1.44 -2.34
CA ALA A 186 6.84 0.95 -3.66
C ALA A 186 5.70 1.76 -4.28
N ARG A 187 5.50 1.65 -5.60
CA ARG A 187 4.35 2.20 -6.31
C ARG A 187 3.78 1.15 -7.24
N TRP A 188 2.50 0.84 -7.09
CA TRP A 188 1.81 -0.16 -7.88
C TRP A 188 0.62 0.43 -8.61
N ILE A 189 0.56 0.19 -9.91
CA ILE A 189 -0.55 0.62 -10.76
C ILE A 189 -1.36 -0.61 -11.15
N THR A 190 -2.67 -0.57 -10.90
CA THR A 190 -3.58 -1.64 -11.32
C THR A 190 -3.51 -1.86 -12.82
N PRO A 191 -3.46 -3.11 -13.30
CA PRO A 191 -3.39 -3.42 -14.72
C PRO A 191 -4.48 -2.75 -15.56
N GLU A 192 -4.18 -2.50 -16.84
CA GLU A 192 -5.02 -1.71 -17.75
C GLU A 192 -6.38 -2.34 -18.06
N PHE A 193 -6.49 -3.66 -17.96
CA PHE A 193 -7.74 -4.39 -18.20
C PHE A 193 -8.76 -4.29 -17.05
N GLU A 194 -8.36 -3.80 -15.89
CA GLU A 194 -9.25 -3.64 -14.74
C GLU A 194 -10.22 -2.46 -14.92
N GLU A 195 -11.44 -2.61 -14.39
CA GLU A 195 -12.45 -1.53 -14.45
C GLU A 195 -12.18 -0.42 -13.43
N ARG A 196 -11.71 -0.83 -12.26
CA ARG A 196 -11.33 0.07 -11.17
C ARG A 196 -9.83 0.03 -11.01
N ARG A 197 -9.18 1.12 -11.34
CA ARG A 197 -7.73 1.20 -11.29
C ARG A 197 -7.29 2.18 -10.23
N PHE A 198 -6.22 1.79 -9.54
CA PHE A 198 -5.53 2.62 -8.57
C PHE A 198 -4.06 2.76 -8.95
N ASP A 199 -3.50 3.92 -8.68
CA ASP A 199 -2.08 4.21 -8.65
C ASP A 199 -1.73 4.43 -7.18
N THR A 200 -1.14 3.40 -6.57
CA THR A 200 -0.99 3.30 -5.12
C THR A 200 0.47 3.41 -4.71
N TRP A 201 0.78 4.38 -3.87
CA TRP A 201 2.07 4.50 -3.19
C TRP A 201 2.01 3.75 -1.86
N PHE A 202 3.00 2.86 -1.68
CA PHE A 202 3.20 2.10 -0.45
C PHE A 202 4.30 2.77 0.37
N PHE A 203 4.01 2.99 1.63
CA PHE A 203 4.94 3.52 2.61
C PHE A 203 5.19 2.48 3.70
N VAL A 204 6.33 2.57 4.37
CA VAL A 204 6.57 1.90 5.65
C VAL A 204 6.56 2.94 6.77
N ALA A 205 6.07 2.55 7.94
CA ALA A 205 6.12 3.37 9.16
C ALA A 205 6.36 2.48 10.37
N ALA A 206 7.13 2.99 11.34
CA ALA A 206 7.23 2.35 12.64
C ALA A 206 6.04 2.74 13.51
N MET A 207 5.54 1.80 14.31
CA MET A 207 4.53 2.06 15.33
C MET A 207 5.05 3.11 16.32
N PRO A 208 4.39 4.27 16.48
CA PRO A 208 4.83 5.29 17.41
C PRO A 208 4.78 4.79 18.86
N ALA A 209 5.78 5.13 19.66
CA ALA A 209 5.83 4.74 21.06
C ALA A 209 4.59 5.26 21.82
N GLY A 210 3.99 4.40 22.64
CA GLY A 210 2.84 4.74 23.47
C GLY A 210 1.49 4.72 22.76
N GLN A 211 1.43 4.58 21.43
CA GLN A 211 0.19 4.38 20.71
C GLN A 211 -0.14 2.88 20.60
N LEU A 212 -1.41 2.56 20.43
CA LEU A 212 -1.92 1.21 20.20
C LEU A 212 -2.73 1.21 18.90
N ALA A 213 -2.47 0.24 18.04
CA ALA A 213 -3.31 0.05 16.86
C ALA A 213 -4.67 -0.52 17.27
N ALA A 214 -5.70 -0.16 16.52
CA ALA A 214 -7.06 -0.62 16.79
C ALA A 214 -7.20 -2.12 16.55
N ASP A 215 -7.94 -2.81 17.43
CA ASP A 215 -8.27 -4.23 17.29
C ASP A 215 -9.53 -4.46 16.44
N GLN A 216 -10.32 -3.41 16.21
CA GLN A 216 -11.54 -3.43 15.40
C GLN A 216 -11.60 -2.17 14.53
N VAL A 217 -11.92 -2.35 13.26
CA VAL A 217 -12.00 -1.29 12.26
C VAL A 217 -13.28 -1.45 11.44
N GLY A 218 -13.93 -0.34 11.10
CA GLY A 218 -15.22 -0.32 10.41
C GLY A 218 -15.27 -1.15 9.12
N GLU A 219 -14.25 -1.11 8.30
CA GLU A 219 -14.14 -1.81 7.00
C GLU A 219 -13.50 -3.20 7.09
N ALA A 220 -12.95 -3.59 8.24
CA ALA A 220 -12.34 -4.90 8.45
C ALA A 220 -13.22 -5.79 9.34
N ASP A 221 -13.15 -7.09 9.10
CA ASP A 221 -13.76 -8.11 9.99
C ASP A 221 -12.71 -8.75 10.90
N ARG A 222 -11.43 -8.53 10.63
CA ARG A 222 -10.31 -9.02 11.44
C ARG A 222 -9.09 -8.14 11.23
N VAL A 223 -8.32 -7.95 12.28
CA VAL A 223 -6.98 -7.38 12.24
C VAL A 223 -5.94 -8.39 12.74
N ALA A 224 -4.71 -8.28 12.26
CA ALA A 224 -3.62 -9.16 12.66
C ALA A 224 -2.28 -8.43 12.59
N TRP A 225 -1.42 -8.71 13.56
CA TRP A 225 -0.01 -8.44 13.49
C TRP A 225 0.69 -9.73 13.07
N LEU A 226 1.35 -9.72 11.94
CA LEU A 226 2.02 -10.90 11.38
C LEU A 226 3.47 -10.59 11.04
N ALA A 227 4.38 -11.48 11.43
CA ALA A 227 5.73 -11.43 10.93
C ALA A 227 5.72 -11.63 9.40
N PRO A 228 6.54 -10.92 8.61
CA PRO A 228 6.57 -11.05 7.15
C PRO A 228 6.70 -12.50 6.68
N ALA A 229 7.54 -13.30 7.35
CA ALA A 229 7.72 -14.71 7.01
C ALA A 229 6.46 -15.55 7.26
N GLU A 230 5.74 -15.31 8.35
CA GLU A 230 4.48 -15.99 8.65
C GLU A 230 3.39 -15.62 7.64
N ALA A 231 3.28 -14.34 7.31
CA ALA A 231 2.30 -13.84 6.35
C ALA A 231 2.54 -14.42 4.94
N VAL A 232 3.80 -14.46 4.48
CA VAL A 232 4.19 -15.06 3.19
C VAL A 232 3.94 -16.56 3.17
N ALA A 233 4.29 -17.29 4.23
CA ALA A 233 4.01 -18.72 4.33
C ALA A 233 2.50 -18.99 4.34
N GLY A 234 1.74 -18.22 5.11
CA GLY A 234 0.29 -18.34 5.16
C GLY A 234 -0.41 -18.01 3.84
N TYR A 235 0.16 -17.09 3.04
CA TYR A 235 -0.27 -16.84 1.68
C TYR A 235 -0.04 -18.06 0.78
N ALA A 236 1.16 -18.65 0.80
CA ALA A 236 1.49 -19.84 0.01
C ALA A 236 0.61 -21.05 0.36
N GLU A 237 0.23 -21.18 1.64
CA GLU A 237 -0.67 -22.23 2.15
C GLU A 237 -2.17 -21.91 1.93
N GLY A 238 -2.51 -20.75 1.38
CA GLY A 238 -3.91 -20.32 1.18
C GLY A 238 -4.65 -19.89 2.46
N ARG A 239 -3.95 -19.72 3.59
CA ARG A 239 -4.53 -19.23 4.85
C ARG A 239 -4.84 -17.72 4.81
N TYR A 240 -4.02 -16.97 4.10
CA TYR A 240 -4.16 -15.52 3.95
C TYR A 240 -4.28 -15.16 2.47
N GLY A 241 -5.48 -14.83 2.01
CA GLY A 241 -5.65 -14.25 0.67
C GLY A 241 -5.05 -12.83 0.64
N MET A 242 -4.22 -12.52 -0.35
CA MET A 242 -3.61 -11.20 -0.53
C MET A 242 -3.54 -10.85 -2.01
N LEU A 243 -3.60 -9.57 -2.33
CA LEU A 243 -3.28 -9.09 -3.67
C LEU A 243 -1.75 -9.10 -3.89
N PRO A 244 -1.28 -9.21 -5.14
CA PRO A 244 0.14 -9.26 -5.47
C PRO A 244 0.99 -8.16 -4.82
N PRO A 245 0.58 -6.87 -4.79
CA PRO A 245 1.35 -5.84 -4.10
C PRO A 245 1.56 -6.12 -2.61
N THR A 246 0.53 -6.62 -1.93
CA THR A 246 0.59 -6.89 -0.48
C THR A 246 1.62 -7.96 -0.15
N VAL A 247 1.54 -9.11 -0.83
CA VAL A 247 2.48 -10.21 -0.59
C VAL A 247 3.89 -9.88 -1.06
N THR A 248 4.03 -9.10 -2.14
CA THR A 248 5.34 -8.68 -2.64
C THR A 248 6.07 -7.78 -1.64
N VAL A 249 5.38 -6.80 -1.07
CA VAL A 249 5.96 -5.93 -0.04
C VAL A 249 6.36 -6.75 1.21
N LEU A 250 5.56 -7.74 1.63
CA LEU A 250 5.95 -8.66 2.71
C LEU A 250 7.23 -9.46 2.37
N ARG A 251 7.36 -9.96 1.13
CA ARG A 251 8.58 -10.65 0.68
C ARG A 251 9.80 -9.75 0.69
N GLU A 252 9.65 -8.49 0.31
CA GLU A 252 10.73 -7.50 0.37
C GLU A 252 11.13 -7.14 1.81
N LEU A 253 10.25 -7.32 2.78
CA LEU A 253 10.51 -7.12 4.20
C LEU A 253 11.15 -8.34 4.90
N LEU A 254 11.23 -9.50 4.26
CA LEU A 254 11.84 -10.71 4.86
C LEU A 254 13.27 -10.50 5.42
N PRO A 255 14.17 -9.74 4.77
CA PRO A 255 15.52 -9.50 5.30
C PRO A 255 15.56 -8.42 6.40
N VAL A 256 14.47 -7.70 6.65
CA VAL A 256 14.39 -6.59 7.60
C VAL A 256 14.20 -7.14 9.01
N ARG A 257 14.99 -6.65 9.98
CA ARG A 257 14.98 -7.13 11.35
C ARG A 257 14.32 -6.18 12.33
N THR A 258 14.16 -4.89 11.96
CA THR A 258 13.49 -3.89 12.77
C THR A 258 12.73 -2.89 11.89
N ALA A 259 11.72 -2.22 12.45
CA ALA A 259 11.01 -1.14 11.77
C ALA A 259 11.96 0.02 11.38
N ALA A 260 12.98 0.28 12.20
CA ALA A 260 14.01 1.28 11.91
C ALA A 260 14.84 0.89 10.66
N GLU A 261 15.23 -0.39 10.51
CA GLU A 261 15.91 -0.87 9.31
C GLU A 261 15.02 -0.74 8.05
N ALA A 262 13.69 -0.93 8.18
CA ALA A 262 12.76 -0.71 7.08
C ALA A 262 12.75 0.75 6.63
N LEU A 263 12.67 1.70 7.56
CA LEU A 263 12.72 3.14 7.28
C LEU A 263 14.05 3.55 6.65
N GLU A 264 15.16 3.04 7.15
CA GLU A 264 16.49 3.28 6.57
C GLU A 264 16.59 2.72 5.14
N ALA A 265 16.08 1.51 4.91
CA ALA A 265 16.03 0.90 3.58
C ALA A 265 15.16 1.72 2.62
N ALA A 266 14.01 2.22 3.08
CA ALA A 266 13.13 3.10 2.31
C ALA A 266 13.84 4.39 1.84
N GLY A 267 14.69 4.97 2.67
CA GLY A 267 15.50 6.16 2.32
C GLY A 267 16.48 5.94 1.17
N ARG A 268 16.78 4.69 0.82
CA ARG A 268 17.68 4.30 -0.29
C ARG A 268 16.93 3.77 -1.52
N ARG A 269 15.61 3.66 -1.46
CA ARG A 269 14.79 3.10 -2.55
C ARG A 269 14.41 4.16 -3.57
N THR A 270 14.33 3.74 -4.83
CA THR A 270 13.66 4.51 -5.89
C THR A 270 12.25 3.94 -6.05
N VAL A 271 11.25 4.79 -5.85
CA VAL A 271 9.83 4.41 -5.94
C VAL A 271 9.37 4.50 -7.40
N ALA A 272 9.77 3.50 -8.22
CA ALA A 272 9.34 3.41 -9.61
C ALA A 272 7.97 2.73 -9.73
N PRO A 273 7.13 3.14 -10.71
CA PRO A 273 5.81 2.53 -10.90
C PRO A 273 5.94 1.09 -11.41
N VAL A 274 5.20 0.16 -10.79
CA VAL A 274 5.05 -1.23 -11.20
C VAL A 274 3.67 -1.38 -11.84
N LEU A 275 3.62 -1.56 -13.16
CA LEU A 275 2.39 -1.81 -13.92
C LEU A 275 2.39 -3.24 -14.43
N GLY A 276 1.40 -4.03 -14.03
CA GLY A 276 1.20 -5.38 -14.55
C GLY A 276 0.70 -5.38 -15.99
N ARG A 277 1.32 -6.22 -16.81
CA ARG A 277 0.88 -6.48 -18.18
C ARG A 277 0.27 -7.87 -18.28
N ALA A 278 -0.90 -7.96 -18.91
CA ALA A 278 -1.62 -9.20 -19.06
C ALA A 278 -1.68 -9.62 -20.53
N GLU A 279 -1.66 -10.92 -20.76
CA GLU A 279 -1.90 -11.54 -22.06
C GLU A 279 -2.75 -12.80 -21.90
N VAL A 280 -3.51 -13.11 -22.94
CA VAL A 280 -4.28 -14.35 -23.05
C VAL A 280 -3.81 -15.09 -24.30
N ALA A 281 -3.30 -16.31 -24.13
CA ALA A 281 -2.79 -17.16 -25.20
C ALA A 281 -3.39 -18.57 -25.06
N GLY A 282 -4.37 -18.88 -25.90
CA GLY A 282 -5.10 -20.16 -25.84
C GLY A 282 -5.84 -20.33 -24.50
N ASP A 283 -5.51 -21.38 -23.79
CA ASP A 283 -6.04 -21.76 -22.48
C ASP A 283 -5.29 -21.16 -21.28
N ARG A 284 -4.44 -20.15 -21.53
CA ARG A 284 -3.61 -19.54 -20.50
C ARG A 284 -3.74 -18.02 -20.48
N MET A 285 -3.96 -17.48 -19.30
CA MET A 285 -3.84 -16.05 -19.02
C MET A 285 -2.64 -15.82 -18.11
N THR A 286 -1.81 -14.84 -18.45
CA THR A 286 -0.64 -14.48 -17.65
C THR A 286 -0.63 -12.99 -17.37
N VAL A 287 -0.41 -12.62 -16.10
CA VAL A 287 -0.15 -11.23 -15.70
C VAL A 287 1.28 -11.15 -15.18
N ARG A 288 2.09 -10.28 -15.78
CA ARG A 288 3.51 -10.09 -15.44
C ARG A 288 3.74 -8.69 -14.87
N TRP A 289 4.48 -8.60 -13.80
CA TRP A 289 4.95 -7.35 -13.23
C TRP A 289 6.46 -7.25 -13.39
N PRO A 290 7.01 -6.16 -13.98
CA PRO A 290 8.45 -6.01 -14.19
C PRO A 290 9.23 -6.14 -12.88
N GLY A 291 10.16 -7.12 -12.84
CA GLY A 291 10.99 -7.39 -11.66
C GLY A 291 10.36 -8.24 -10.56
N TYR A 292 9.14 -8.73 -10.78
CA TYR A 292 8.40 -9.57 -9.83
C TYR A 292 7.88 -10.85 -10.48
N ASP A 293 7.30 -11.73 -9.65
CA ASP A 293 6.69 -12.98 -10.13
C ASP A 293 5.50 -12.73 -11.05
N GLU A 294 5.19 -13.69 -11.89
CA GLU A 294 4.02 -13.67 -12.75
C GLU A 294 2.85 -14.45 -12.11
N LEU A 295 1.64 -14.01 -12.40
CA LEU A 295 0.42 -14.76 -12.11
C LEU A 295 -0.01 -15.46 -13.38
N THR A 296 -0.04 -16.80 -13.35
CA THR A 296 -0.56 -17.61 -14.47
C THR A 296 -1.84 -18.30 -14.04
N ILE A 297 -2.87 -18.20 -14.87
CA ILE A 297 -4.16 -18.85 -14.69
C ILE A 297 -4.42 -19.70 -15.92
N ASP A 298 -4.60 -20.99 -15.72
CA ASP A 298 -5.01 -21.94 -16.77
C ASP A 298 -6.55 -22.06 -16.76
N GLY A 299 -7.18 -22.05 -17.93
CA GLY A 299 -8.63 -22.13 -18.07
C GLY A 299 -9.08 -22.12 -19.54
N ASP A 300 -10.35 -22.40 -19.78
CA ASP A 300 -10.93 -22.25 -21.12
C ASP A 300 -11.28 -20.77 -21.35
N PHE A 301 -10.51 -20.10 -22.21
CA PHE A 301 -10.67 -18.69 -22.57
C PHE A 301 -11.06 -18.58 -24.05
N PRO A 302 -12.33 -18.86 -24.43
CA PRO A 302 -12.76 -18.80 -25.83
C PRO A 302 -12.42 -17.45 -26.46
N ALA A 303 -12.13 -17.48 -27.75
CA ALA A 303 -11.66 -16.34 -28.55
C ALA A 303 -12.70 -15.22 -28.62
#